data_c4f352265118913868d9bdf78b43fd27
#
_entry.id   c4f352265118913868d9bdf78b43fd27
#
_cell.length_a   1.000
_cell.length_b   1.000
_cell.length_c   1.000
_cell.angle_alpha   90.00
_cell.angle_beta   90.00
_cell.angle_gamma   90.00
#
_symmetry.space_group_name_H-M   'P 1'
#
loop_
_entity.id
_entity.type
_entity.pdbx_description
1 polymer ?
#
loop_
_entity_poly.entity_id
_entity_poly.type
_entity_poly.pdbx_seq_one_letter_code
_entity_poly.pdbx_strand_id
1 'polypeptide(L)'
;MSSDKVQILVVDDDISHCTILQALLRGWGYQVALAHNGLQALEQIQHQVFDLVLCDIRMAEMDGIATLKEIKAYNPAIPVLIMTAFSSVGTAVEAIKSGALDYLVKPLDFDTLQQTLVQALAHTRQSESDPSVATDSRWGMIGDSPAMQALLNDITLVAPSDATVLIYGESGTGKELVAHAIHACSERRDKPLVTLNCAAL
;
A
#
# COMPACT_ATOMS: atom_id res chain seq x y z
N MET A 1 0.99 -11.18 29.65
CA MET A 1 0.37 -10.29 28.65
C MET A 1 1.52 -9.79 27.77
N SER A 2 1.83 -10.53 26.70
CA SER A 2 2.81 -10.08 25.72
C SER A 2 2.19 -8.90 24.99
N SER A 3 2.76 -7.71 25.21
CA SER A 3 2.49 -6.55 24.37
C SER A 3 3.04 -6.89 22.97
N ASP A 4 2.15 -7.23 22.04
CA ASP A 4 2.53 -7.44 20.63
C ASP A 4 3.04 -6.12 20.07
N LYS A 5 4.35 -5.92 20.19
CA LYS A 5 5.01 -4.77 19.58
C LYS A 5 5.06 -5.02 18.08
N VAL A 6 4.62 -4.03 17.33
CA VAL A 6 4.68 -4.04 15.86
C VAL A 6 6.10 -4.34 15.38
N GLN A 7 6.22 -5.32 14.51
CA GLN A 7 7.47 -5.80 13.92
C GLN A 7 7.64 -5.23 12.52
N ILE A 8 8.68 -4.43 12.29
CA ILE A 8 9.00 -3.85 10.99
C ILE A 8 10.29 -4.45 10.46
N LEU A 9 10.28 -4.93 9.22
CA LEU A 9 11.49 -5.33 8.50
C LEU A 9 11.96 -4.17 7.63
N VAL A 10 13.20 -3.75 7.79
CA VAL A 10 13.87 -2.76 6.92
C VAL A 10 14.83 -3.50 6.01
N VAL A 11 14.68 -3.31 4.70
CA VAL A 11 15.47 -3.96 3.66
C VAL A 11 16.19 -2.88 2.85
N ASP A 12 17.49 -2.76 3.03
CA ASP A 12 18.32 -1.75 2.37
C ASP A 12 19.79 -2.22 2.40
N ASP A 13 20.52 -2.13 1.30
CA ASP A 13 21.93 -2.53 1.25
C ASP A 13 22.89 -1.49 1.85
N ASP A 14 22.41 -0.25 2.08
CA ASP A 14 23.14 0.77 2.82
C ASP A 14 23.02 0.56 4.35
N ILE A 15 24.10 0.06 4.96
CA ILE A 15 24.18 -0.20 6.40
C ILE A 15 23.93 1.08 7.22
N SER A 16 24.40 2.23 6.74
CA SER A 16 24.23 3.50 7.43
C SER A 16 22.76 3.91 7.45
N HIS A 17 22.07 3.77 6.31
CA HIS A 17 20.65 4.05 6.20
C HIS A 17 19.82 3.07 7.06
N CYS A 18 20.13 1.78 7.04
CA CYS A 18 19.55 0.79 7.95
C CYS A 18 19.68 1.18 9.42
N THR A 19 20.87 1.64 9.84
CA THR A 19 21.13 2.02 11.23
C THR A 19 20.30 3.23 11.65
N ILE A 20 20.19 4.24 10.79
CA ILE A 20 19.37 5.44 11.04
C ILE A 20 17.90 5.07 11.17
N LEU A 21 17.37 4.31 10.22
CA LEU A 21 15.97 3.86 10.25
C LEU A 21 15.67 2.98 11.46
N GLN A 22 16.58 2.08 11.83
CA GLN A 22 16.41 1.25 13.01
C GLN A 22 16.33 2.10 14.29
N ALA A 23 17.22 3.07 14.44
CA ALA A 23 17.21 3.96 15.62
C ALA A 23 15.93 4.78 15.70
N LEU A 24 15.49 5.35 14.56
CA LEU A 24 14.28 6.14 14.44
C LEU A 24 13.02 5.34 14.78
N LEU A 25 12.84 4.20 14.12
CA LEU A 25 11.67 3.34 14.29
C LEU A 25 11.59 2.75 15.71
N ARG A 26 12.73 2.39 16.30
CA ARG A 26 12.79 1.96 17.69
C ARG A 26 12.42 3.10 18.65
N GLY A 27 12.82 4.33 18.34
CA GLY A 27 12.42 5.53 19.06
C GLY A 27 10.90 5.74 19.06
N TRP A 28 10.21 5.33 18.00
CA TRP A 28 8.75 5.33 17.91
C TRP A 28 8.07 4.12 18.55
N GLY A 29 8.85 3.18 19.12
CA GLY A 29 8.32 2.04 19.86
C GLY A 29 8.15 0.75 19.05
N TYR A 30 8.57 0.72 17.80
CA TYR A 30 8.54 -0.47 16.95
C TYR A 30 9.68 -1.45 17.25
N GLN A 31 9.48 -2.73 16.99
CA GLN A 31 10.57 -3.69 16.87
C GLN A 31 11.06 -3.70 15.42
N VAL A 32 12.38 -3.75 15.23
CA VAL A 32 12.97 -3.59 13.89
C VAL A 32 14.00 -4.68 13.65
N ALA A 33 13.77 -5.46 12.60
CA ALA A 33 14.74 -6.35 11.99
C ALA A 33 15.34 -5.68 10.74
N LEU A 34 16.55 -6.04 10.39
CA LEU A 34 17.28 -5.53 9.23
C LEU A 34 17.60 -6.67 8.28
N ALA A 35 17.47 -6.42 6.99
CA ALA A 35 17.99 -7.26 5.93
C ALA A 35 18.77 -6.39 4.94
N HIS A 36 19.91 -6.86 4.47
CA HIS A 36 20.80 -6.08 3.61
C HIS A 36 20.69 -6.44 2.13
N ASN A 37 19.78 -7.33 1.78
CA ASN A 37 19.38 -7.66 0.42
C ASN A 37 18.03 -8.38 0.41
N GLY A 38 17.45 -8.55 -0.78
CA GLY A 38 16.16 -9.20 -0.94
C GLY A 38 16.10 -10.65 -0.47
N LEU A 39 17.20 -11.41 -0.66
CA LEU A 39 17.25 -12.82 -0.25
C LEU A 39 17.20 -12.96 1.27
N GLN A 40 17.94 -12.14 2.01
CA GLN A 40 17.86 -12.10 3.48
C GLN A 40 16.48 -11.70 3.97
N ALA A 41 15.83 -10.76 3.26
CA ALA A 41 14.48 -10.35 3.61
C ALA A 41 13.49 -11.52 3.47
N LEU A 42 13.56 -12.26 2.37
CA LEU A 42 12.69 -13.42 2.12
C LEU A 42 12.95 -14.54 3.14
N GLU A 43 14.21 -14.82 3.47
CA GLU A 43 14.56 -15.79 4.51
C GLU A 43 13.94 -15.40 5.87
N GLN A 44 14.06 -14.14 6.27
CA GLN A 44 13.50 -13.68 7.54
C GLN A 44 11.95 -13.75 7.56
N ILE A 45 11.29 -13.40 6.46
CA ILE A 45 9.83 -13.46 6.34
C ILE A 45 9.31 -14.91 6.43
N GLN A 46 10.08 -15.89 6.00
CA GLN A 46 9.72 -17.31 6.14
C GLN A 46 9.79 -17.81 7.59
N HIS A 47 10.61 -17.19 8.44
CA HIS A 47 10.84 -17.61 9.81
C HIS A 47 10.23 -16.73 10.88
N GLN A 48 9.81 -15.51 10.51
CA GLN A 48 9.28 -14.51 11.43
C GLN A 48 8.13 -13.74 10.79
N VAL A 49 7.13 -13.39 11.60
CA VAL A 49 6.00 -12.56 11.16
C VAL A 49 6.39 -11.09 11.25
N PHE A 50 6.11 -10.34 10.21
CA PHE A 50 6.27 -8.89 10.16
C PHE A 50 4.94 -8.22 9.87
N ASP A 51 4.69 -7.12 10.57
CA ASP A 51 3.50 -6.29 10.39
C ASP A 51 3.65 -5.33 9.20
N LEU A 52 4.91 -5.03 8.80
CA LEU A 52 5.23 -4.14 7.69
C LEU A 52 6.67 -4.33 7.21
N VAL A 53 6.89 -4.15 5.92
CA VAL A 53 8.23 -4.14 5.30
C VAL A 53 8.49 -2.76 4.69
N LEU A 54 9.64 -2.16 5.03
CA LEU A 54 10.24 -1.01 4.32
C LEU A 54 11.34 -1.54 3.42
N CYS A 55 11.22 -1.40 2.10
CA CYS A 55 12.16 -1.98 1.14
C CYS A 55 12.72 -0.91 0.20
N ASP A 56 14.04 -0.81 0.14
CA ASP A 56 14.69 0.01 -0.89
C ASP A 56 14.54 -0.64 -2.27
N ILE A 57 14.41 0.19 -3.32
CA ILE A 57 14.36 -0.29 -4.71
C ILE A 57 15.73 -0.75 -5.18
N ARG A 58 16.77 0.04 -4.87
CA ARG A 58 18.10 -0.19 -5.42
C ARG A 58 18.97 -0.96 -4.46
N MET A 59 18.99 -2.26 -4.65
CA MET A 59 19.86 -3.16 -3.90
C MET A 59 20.66 -4.04 -4.87
N ALA A 60 21.85 -4.44 -4.42
CA ALA A 60 22.64 -5.45 -5.13
C ALA A 60 21.92 -6.82 -5.07
N GLU A 61 22.20 -7.70 -6.01
CA GLU A 61 21.71 -9.07 -6.16
C GLU A 61 20.22 -9.16 -6.55
N MET A 62 19.31 -8.65 -5.74
CA MET A 62 17.87 -8.66 -5.98
C MET A 62 17.33 -7.25 -5.72
N ASP A 63 16.73 -6.62 -6.73
CA ASP A 63 16.13 -5.30 -6.58
C ASP A 63 14.85 -5.33 -5.73
N GLY A 64 14.45 -4.16 -5.24
CA GLY A 64 13.29 -4.05 -4.34
C GLY A 64 11.96 -4.42 -4.99
N ILE A 65 11.81 -4.27 -6.31
CA ILE A 65 10.59 -4.66 -7.02
C ILE A 65 10.50 -6.18 -7.13
N ALA A 66 11.61 -6.85 -7.42
CA ALA A 66 11.68 -8.32 -7.41
C ALA A 66 11.41 -8.85 -5.99
N THR A 67 12.04 -8.25 -4.97
CA THR A 67 11.81 -8.59 -3.56
C THR A 67 10.32 -8.42 -3.18
N LEU A 68 9.69 -7.31 -3.56
CA LEU A 68 8.27 -7.06 -3.34
C LEU A 68 7.39 -8.15 -3.96
N LYS A 69 7.64 -8.53 -5.21
CA LYS A 69 6.87 -9.58 -5.91
C LYS A 69 6.95 -10.92 -5.19
N GLU A 70 8.14 -11.30 -4.74
CA GLU A 70 8.35 -12.54 -3.98
C GLU A 70 7.67 -12.48 -2.60
N ILE A 71 7.76 -11.34 -1.88
CA ILE A 71 7.04 -11.14 -0.61
C ILE A 71 5.54 -11.31 -0.82
N LYS A 72 4.98 -10.66 -1.87
CA LYS A 72 3.55 -10.72 -2.17
C LYS A 72 3.09 -12.10 -2.66
N ALA A 73 3.96 -12.85 -3.34
CA ALA A 73 3.69 -14.23 -3.71
C ALA A 73 3.66 -15.16 -2.48
N TYR A 74 4.55 -14.92 -1.50
CA TYR A 74 4.59 -15.69 -0.26
C TYR A 74 3.45 -15.33 0.69
N ASN A 75 3.24 -14.03 0.95
CA ASN A 75 2.14 -13.55 1.79
C ASN A 75 1.62 -12.19 1.27
N PRO A 76 0.51 -12.16 0.53
CA PRO A 76 -0.06 -10.94 -0.02
C PRO A 76 -0.55 -9.95 1.05
N ALA A 77 -0.80 -10.40 2.29
CA ALA A 77 -1.30 -9.56 3.37
C ALA A 77 -0.22 -8.63 3.98
N ILE A 78 1.07 -8.98 3.87
CA ILE A 78 2.14 -8.14 4.44
C ILE A 78 2.19 -6.80 3.67
N PRO A 79 1.97 -5.66 4.33
CA PRO A 79 2.12 -4.35 3.70
C PRO A 79 3.60 -4.06 3.42
N VAL A 80 3.90 -3.65 2.19
CA VAL A 80 5.26 -3.30 1.76
C VAL A 80 5.26 -1.85 1.29
N LEU A 81 6.10 -1.02 1.93
CA LEU A 81 6.40 0.34 1.52
C LEU A 81 7.74 0.34 0.80
N ILE A 82 7.77 0.95 -0.37
CA ILE A 82 8.98 1.05 -1.18
C ILE A 82 9.70 2.37 -0.93
N MET A 83 11.01 2.33 -0.70
CA MET A 83 11.86 3.52 -0.61
C MET A 83 12.62 3.70 -1.93
N THR A 84 12.68 4.91 -2.47
CA THR A 84 13.35 5.18 -3.75
C THR A 84 14.08 6.51 -3.76
N ALA A 85 15.31 6.53 -4.29
CA ALA A 85 16.05 7.76 -4.56
C ALA A 85 15.59 8.47 -5.85
N PHE A 86 14.75 7.82 -6.66
CA PHE A 86 14.30 8.35 -7.94
C PHE A 86 12.78 8.51 -7.96
N SER A 87 12.36 9.77 -8.08
CA SER A 87 10.95 10.16 -8.24
C SER A 87 10.46 9.99 -9.69
N SER A 88 10.95 8.99 -10.46
CA SER A 88 10.36 8.77 -11.78
C SER A 88 8.96 8.17 -11.59
N VAL A 89 7.98 8.80 -12.23
CA VAL A 89 6.59 8.32 -12.22
C VAL A 89 6.50 6.85 -12.62
N GLY A 90 7.38 6.40 -13.54
CA GLY A 90 7.41 5.01 -14.00
C GLY A 90 7.73 4.00 -12.89
N THR A 91 8.74 4.28 -12.05
CA THR A 91 9.15 3.38 -10.98
C THR A 91 8.12 3.30 -9.86
N ALA A 92 7.51 4.43 -9.51
CA ALA A 92 6.43 4.48 -8.53
C ALA A 92 5.21 3.67 -9.01
N VAL A 93 4.81 3.86 -10.26
CA VAL A 93 3.70 3.12 -10.89
C VAL A 93 3.99 1.61 -10.93
N GLU A 94 5.24 1.22 -11.24
CA GLU A 94 5.64 -0.20 -11.24
C GLU A 94 5.56 -0.80 -9.83
N ALA A 95 6.04 -0.09 -8.82
CA ALA A 95 5.95 -0.53 -7.42
C ALA A 95 4.49 -0.78 -7.00
N ILE A 96 3.60 0.18 -7.23
CA ILE A 96 2.18 0.05 -6.89
C ILE A 96 1.52 -1.09 -7.67
N LYS A 97 1.77 -1.22 -8.99
CA LYS A 97 1.26 -2.35 -9.80
C LYS A 97 1.77 -3.71 -9.33
N SER A 98 2.95 -3.75 -8.72
CA SER A 98 3.55 -4.98 -8.16
C SER A 98 3.03 -5.29 -6.74
N GLY A 99 2.12 -4.47 -6.20
CA GLY A 99 1.47 -4.70 -4.92
C GLY A 99 2.11 -3.96 -3.74
N ALA A 100 2.97 -2.96 -3.97
CA ALA A 100 3.38 -2.06 -2.91
C ALA A 100 2.16 -1.31 -2.36
N LEU A 101 2.13 -1.10 -1.04
CA LEU A 101 1.11 -0.29 -0.40
C LEU A 101 1.28 1.19 -0.76
N ASP A 102 2.53 1.66 -0.73
CA ASP A 102 2.89 3.03 -1.08
C ASP A 102 4.40 3.11 -1.38
N TYR A 103 4.87 4.28 -1.81
CA TYR A 103 6.28 4.54 -2.01
C TYR A 103 6.73 5.84 -1.31
N LEU A 104 7.98 5.85 -0.86
CA LEU A 104 8.62 6.97 -0.16
C LEU A 104 9.85 7.43 -0.93
N VAL A 105 9.97 8.74 -1.16
CA VAL A 105 11.11 9.31 -1.88
C VAL A 105 12.24 9.65 -0.90
N LYS A 106 13.46 9.20 -1.21
CA LYS A 106 14.67 9.57 -0.48
C LYS A 106 15.17 10.96 -0.93
N PRO A 107 15.65 11.85 -0.04
CA PRO A 107 15.80 11.64 1.39
C PRO A 107 14.44 11.57 2.11
N LEU A 108 14.31 10.61 3.04
CA LEU A 108 13.05 10.39 3.73
C LEU A 108 12.74 11.56 4.66
N ASP A 109 11.56 12.15 4.48
CA ASP A 109 10.95 13.03 5.47
C ASP A 109 10.36 12.18 6.60
N PHE A 110 10.85 12.38 7.83
CA PHE A 110 10.52 11.49 8.94
C PHE A 110 9.08 11.67 9.43
N ASP A 111 8.50 12.87 9.28
CA ASP A 111 7.10 13.09 9.63
C ASP A 111 6.17 12.38 8.64
N THR A 112 6.49 12.49 7.36
CA THR A 112 5.78 11.74 6.30
C THR A 112 5.92 10.23 6.49
N LEU A 113 7.13 9.73 6.79
CA LEU A 113 7.36 8.32 7.07
C LEU A 113 6.50 7.84 8.26
N GLN A 114 6.47 8.61 9.35
CA GLN A 114 5.70 8.24 10.54
C GLN A 114 4.19 8.17 10.23
N GLN A 115 3.66 9.17 9.52
CA GLN A 115 2.25 9.18 9.11
C GLN A 115 1.89 7.99 8.23
N THR A 116 2.73 7.70 7.23
CA THR A 116 2.52 6.57 6.32
C THR A 116 2.55 5.23 7.06
N LEU A 117 3.49 5.06 8.02
CA LEU A 117 3.57 3.86 8.85
C LEU A 117 2.32 3.67 9.73
N VAL A 118 1.86 4.74 10.38
CA VAL A 118 0.65 4.67 11.21
C VAL A 118 -0.56 4.28 10.39
N GLN A 119 -0.73 4.85 9.20
CA GLN A 119 -1.83 4.51 8.29
C GLN A 119 -1.73 3.06 7.82
N ALA A 120 -0.55 2.61 7.36
CA ALA A 120 -0.32 1.25 6.90
C ALA A 120 -0.66 0.20 7.98
N LEU A 121 -0.22 0.44 9.21
CA LEU A 121 -0.43 -0.47 10.34
C LEU A 121 -1.88 -0.43 10.87
N ALA A 122 -2.58 0.68 10.74
CA ALA A 122 -4.00 0.77 11.07
C ALA A 122 -4.85 -0.11 10.15
N HIS A 123 -4.56 -0.11 8.86
CA HIS A 123 -5.24 -0.96 7.88
C HIS A 123 -5.06 -2.46 8.16
N THR A 124 -3.87 -2.88 8.58
CA THR A 124 -3.58 -4.29 8.89
C THR A 124 -4.36 -4.78 10.11
N ARG A 125 -4.46 -3.95 11.15
CA ARG A 125 -5.21 -4.31 12.39
C ARG A 125 -6.72 -4.35 12.22
N GLN A 126 -7.27 -3.53 11.32
CA GLN A 126 -8.71 -3.55 11.02
C GLN A 126 -9.13 -4.79 10.22
N SER A 127 -8.23 -5.37 9.43
CA SER A 127 -8.50 -6.60 8.66
C SER A 127 -8.60 -7.85 9.55
N GLU A 128 -8.06 -7.83 10.78
CA GLU A 128 -8.09 -8.97 11.70
C GLU A 128 -9.27 -8.95 12.69
N SER A 129 -9.94 -7.82 12.90
CA SER A 129 -10.83 -7.64 14.04
C SER A 129 -12.32 -7.55 13.74
N ASP A 130 -12.78 -7.39 12.50
CA ASP A 130 -14.23 -7.41 12.22
C ASP A 130 -14.56 -7.64 10.73
N PRO A 131 -15.23 -8.76 10.38
CA PRO A 131 -15.70 -8.99 9.01
C PRO A 131 -16.80 -8.03 8.56
N SER A 132 -17.39 -7.25 9.47
CA SER A 132 -18.51 -6.36 9.19
C SER A 132 -18.12 -4.93 8.81
N VAL A 133 -16.85 -4.51 9.02
CA VAL A 133 -16.35 -3.14 8.72
C VAL A 133 -15.48 -3.07 7.44
N ALA A 134 -15.38 -4.17 6.69
CA ALA A 134 -14.58 -4.29 5.46
C ALA A 134 -15.17 -3.55 4.24
N THR A 135 -15.93 -2.46 4.44
CA THR A 135 -16.66 -1.81 3.32
C THR A 135 -15.85 -0.72 2.61
N ASP A 136 -14.92 -0.04 3.27
CA ASP A 136 -14.42 1.24 2.74
C ASP A 136 -13.02 1.20 2.13
N SER A 137 -12.16 0.26 2.51
CA SER A 137 -10.81 0.13 1.93
C SER A 137 -10.73 -0.77 0.69
N ARG A 138 -11.80 -1.47 0.34
CA ARG A 138 -11.83 -2.45 -0.77
C ARG A 138 -11.54 -1.83 -2.14
N TRP A 139 -11.67 -0.51 -2.30
CA TRP A 139 -11.54 0.16 -3.60
C TRP A 139 -10.45 1.22 -3.62
N GLY A 140 -9.57 1.26 -2.58
CA GLY A 140 -8.49 2.24 -2.49
C GLY A 140 -8.94 3.66 -2.16
N MET A 141 -10.20 3.85 -1.77
CA MET A 141 -10.71 5.14 -1.30
C MET A 141 -10.54 5.24 0.21
N ILE A 142 -9.92 6.33 0.67
CA ILE A 142 -9.63 6.59 2.08
C ILE A 142 -10.38 7.84 2.52
N GLY A 143 -11.14 7.75 3.60
CA GLY A 143 -11.80 8.88 4.23
C GLY A 143 -13.12 8.49 4.90
N ASP A 144 -13.39 9.15 6.01
CA ASP A 144 -14.59 9.00 6.84
C ASP A 144 -15.43 10.28 6.92
N SER A 145 -15.08 11.27 6.09
CA SER A 145 -15.85 12.54 6.05
C SER A 145 -17.30 12.29 5.61
N PRO A 146 -18.27 13.13 6.05
CA PRO A 146 -19.65 13.01 5.61
C PRO A 146 -19.83 13.02 4.08
N ALA A 147 -18.96 13.75 3.36
CA ALA A 147 -18.97 13.77 1.91
C ALA A 147 -18.48 12.43 1.30
N MET A 148 -17.48 11.80 1.89
CA MET A 148 -17.01 10.46 1.47
C MET A 148 -18.07 9.39 1.75
N GLN A 149 -18.73 9.45 2.90
CA GLN A 149 -19.82 8.53 3.24
C GLN A 149 -21.00 8.67 2.25
N ALA A 150 -21.36 9.89 1.86
CA ALA A 150 -22.37 10.13 0.85
C ALA A 150 -21.96 9.53 -0.51
N LEU A 151 -20.69 9.73 -0.94
CA LEU A 151 -20.15 9.16 -2.17
C LEU A 151 -20.19 7.62 -2.16
N LEU A 152 -19.81 6.98 -1.06
CA LEU A 152 -19.85 5.52 -0.92
C LEU A 152 -21.29 4.98 -0.99
N ASN A 153 -22.24 5.68 -0.38
CA ASN A 153 -23.66 5.35 -0.49
C ASN A 153 -24.18 5.48 -1.93
N ASP A 154 -23.78 6.55 -2.65
CA ASP A 154 -24.15 6.73 -4.06
C ASP A 154 -23.57 5.62 -4.95
N ILE A 155 -22.32 5.19 -4.70
CA ILE A 155 -21.69 4.06 -5.41
C ILE A 155 -22.51 2.78 -5.21
N THR A 156 -22.85 2.44 -3.98
CA THR A 156 -23.62 1.22 -3.69
C THR A 156 -25.04 1.25 -4.27
N LEU A 157 -25.64 2.43 -4.34
CA LEU A 157 -26.97 2.63 -4.92
C LEU A 157 -26.96 2.47 -6.43
N VAL A 158 -25.94 2.99 -7.11
CA VAL A 158 -25.90 3.05 -8.59
C VAL A 158 -25.28 1.79 -9.21
N ALA A 159 -24.35 1.13 -8.52
CA ALA A 159 -23.59 -0.01 -9.05
C ALA A 159 -24.45 -1.19 -9.55
N PRO A 160 -25.56 -1.58 -8.92
CA PRO A 160 -26.41 -2.67 -9.43
C PRO A 160 -27.21 -2.30 -10.68
N SER A 161 -27.26 -1.02 -11.06
CA SER A 161 -28.03 -0.55 -12.21
C SER A 161 -27.22 -0.59 -13.51
N ASP A 162 -27.92 -0.68 -14.65
CA ASP A 162 -27.31 -0.52 -16.00
C ASP A 162 -27.26 0.95 -16.46
N ALA A 163 -27.46 1.91 -15.54
CA ALA A 163 -27.48 3.33 -15.86
C ALA A 163 -26.08 3.86 -16.24
N THR A 164 -26.05 4.82 -17.15
CA THR A 164 -24.81 5.56 -17.45
C THR A 164 -24.50 6.51 -16.30
N VAL A 165 -23.31 6.39 -15.74
CA VAL A 165 -22.83 7.23 -14.62
C VAL A 165 -21.85 8.26 -15.13
N LEU A 166 -22.08 9.53 -14.81
CA LEU A 166 -21.14 10.61 -15.04
C LEU A 166 -20.41 10.95 -13.73
N ILE A 167 -19.07 10.80 -13.74
CA ILE A 167 -18.20 11.15 -12.62
C ILE A 167 -17.42 12.41 -12.99
N TYR A 168 -17.61 13.48 -12.24
CA TYR A 168 -16.87 14.72 -12.46
C TYR A 168 -16.19 15.21 -11.17
N GLY A 169 -15.13 16.00 -11.33
CA GLY A 169 -14.30 16.55 -10.24
C GLY A 169 -12.97 17.04 -10.78
N GLU A 170 -12.19 17.71 -9.97
CA GLU A 170 -10.87 18.24 -10.32
C GLU A 170 -9.88 17.10 -10.68
N SER A 171 -8.78 17.46 -11.35
CA SER A 171 -7.72 16.49 -11.65
C SER A 171 -7.11 15.97 -10.35
N GLY A 172 -6.85 14.66 -10.27
CA GLY A 172 -6.25 14.04 -9.09
C GLY A 172 -7.22 13.69 -7.95
N THR A 173 -8.53 13.94 -8.07
CA THR A 173 -9.51 13.67 -7.00
C THR A 173 -9.97 12.20 -6.89
N GLY A 174 -9.34 11.27 -7.61
CA GLY A 174 -9.66 9.84 -7.49
C GLY A 174 -10.88 9.38 -8.30
N LYS A 175 -11.29 10.09 -9.35
CA LYS A 175 -12.42 9.69 -10.23
C LYS A 175 -12.28 8.25 -10.78
N GLU A 176 -11.07 7.81 -11.07
CA GLU A 176 -10.81 6.44 -11.52
C GLU A 176 -11.11 5.41 -10.44
N LEU A 177 -10.79 5.73 -9.16
CA LEU A 177 -11.12 4.84 -8.04
C LEU A 177 -12.63 4.69 -7.89
N VAL A 178 -13.40 5.77 -8.09
CA VAL A 178 -14.86 5.74 -8.07
C VAL A 178 -15.41 4.84 -9.19
N ALA A 179 -14.85 4.93 -10.41
CA ALA A 179 -15.25 4.06 -11.53
C ALA A 179 -14.94 2.58 -11.25
N HIS A 180 -13.77 2.30 -10.69
CA HIS A 180 -13.39 0.94 -10.25
C HIS A 180 -14.30 0.42 -9.14
N ALA A 181 -14.67 1.26 -8.17
CA ALA A 181 -15.58 0.90 -7.10
C ALA A 181 -16.99 0.57 -7.61
N ILE A 182 -17.54 1.38 -8.52
CA ILE A 182 -18.83 1.11 -9.17
C ILE A 182 -18.78 -0.24 -9.89
N HIS A 183 -17.73 -0.51 -10.66
CA HIS A 183 -17.57 -1.80 -11.35
C HIS A 183 -17.49 -2.97 -10.37
N ALA A 184 -16.67 -2.84 -9.31
CA ALA A 184 -16.50 -3.88 -8.29
C ALA A 184 -17.79 -4.20 -7.51
N CYS A 185 -18.69 -3.22 -7.36
CA CYS A 185 -20.00 -3.38 -6.72
C CYS A 185 -21.11 -3.80 -7.69
N SER A 186 -20.86 -3.82 -9.00
CA SER A 186 -21.86 -4.13 -10.01
C SER A 186 -22.05 -5.64 -10.21
N GLU A 187 -23.13 -6.02 -10.87
CA GLU A 187 -23.34 -7.39 -11.33
C GLU A 187 -22.30 -7.84 -12.36
N ARG A 188 -21.52 -6.91 -12.91
CA ARG A 188 -20.46 -7.15 -13.90
C ARG A 188 -19.05 -7.22 -13.29
N ARG A 189 -18.91 -7.29 -11.97
CA ARG A 189 -17.62 -7.31 -11.25
C ARG A 189 -16.66 -8.39 -11.75
N ASP A 190 -17.16 -9.51 -12.25
CA ASP A 190 -16.37 -10.61 -12.79
C ASP A 190 -16.04 -10.45 -14.29
N LYS A 191 -16.45 -9.35 -14.89
CA LYS A 191 -16.17 -9.02 -16.30
C LYS A 191 -15.03 -8.01 -16.39
N PRO A 192 -14.28 -7.94 -17.50
CA PRO A 192 -13.22 -6.96 -17.66
C PRO A 192 -13.79 -5.53 -17.70
N LEU A 193 -13.19 -4.62 -16.91
CA LEU A 193 -13.42 -3.19 -17.02
C LEU A 193 -12.52 -2.63 -18.13
N VAL A 194 -13.11 -2.08 -19.18
CA VAL A 194 -12.37 -1.44 -20.27
C VAL A 194 -12.35 0.07 -20.05
N THR A 195 -11.15 0.63 -19.88
CA THR A 195 -10.94 2.06 -19.70
C THR A 195 -10.28 2.69 -20.91
N LEU A 196 -10.77 3.85 -21.35
CA LEU A 196 -10.23 4.61 -22.46
C LEU A 196 -9.90 6.05 -21.97
N ASN A 197 -8.67 6.48 -22.24
CA ASN A 197 -8.30 7.87 -22.00
C ASN A 197 -8.47 8.68 -23.30
N CYS A 198 -9.57 9.43 -23.38
CA CYS A 198 -9.89 10.21 -24.57
C CYS A 198 -8.92 11.40 -24.81
N ALA A 199 -8.13 11.79 -23.82
CA ALA A 199 -7.11 12.82 -24.00
C ALA A 199 -5.81 12.28 -24.63
N ALA A 200 -5.67 10.95 -24.75
CA ALA A 200 -4.52 10.28 -25.38
C ALA A 200 -4.84 9.81 -26.81
N LEU A 201 -6.00 10.13 -27.35
CA LEU A 201 -6.42 9.94 -28.73
C LEU A 201 -6.21 11.25 -29.49
#